data_60ec85edfa65165de99232ad8a800708
#
_entry.id   60ec85edfa65165de99232ad8a800708
#
_cell.length_a   1.000
_cell.length_b   1.000
_cell.length_c   1.000
_cell.angle_alpha   90.00
_cell.angle_beta   90.00
_cell.angle_gamma   90.00
#
_symmetry.space_group_name_H-M   'P 1'
#
loop_
_entity.id
_entity.type
_entity.pdbx_description
1 polymer ?
#
loop_
_entity_poly.entity_id
_entity_poly.type
_entity_poly.pdbx_seq_one_letter_code
_entity_poly.pdbx_strand_id
1 'polypeptide(L)'
;MDKEEIRKVVREGYSKVAKQESSCCASEKSCCGSAHSAQDIGRKIGYSEEELKAVPEGANLGLGCGNPIALASLKEGEVVLDLGSGAGFDCFLAANQVGKTGKVIGVDMTAEMLDRARENARKGNYDNVEFRLGEIENLPVGDRQVDVIISNCVINLSPNKKRVFQEALRVLR
;
A
#
# COMPACT_ATOMS: atom_id res chain seq x y z
N MET A 1 -12.53 -23.09 -5.14
CA MET A 1 -11.84 -22.46 -3.98
C MET A 1 -12.86 -21.73 -3.15
N ASP A 2 -12.90 -21.98 -1.86
CA ASP A 2 -13.72 -21.18 -0.96
C ASP A 2 -13.09 -19.79 -0.71
N LYS A 3 -13.83 -18.92 -0.03
CA LYS A 3 -13.35 -17.54 0.21
C LYS A 3 -12.10 -17.46 1.08
N GLU A 4 -11.97 -18.38 2.03
CA GLU A 4 -10.82 -18.43 2.94
C GLU A 4 -9.57 -18.96 2.24
N GLU A 5 -9.72 -19.94 1.38
CA GLU A 5 -8.63 -20.44 0.53
C GLU A 5 -8.07 -19.34 -0.38
N ILE A 6 -8.95 -18.51 -0.98
CA ILE A 6 -8.52 -17.38 -1.81
C ILE A 6 -7.68 -16.42 -0.99
N ARG A 7 -8.15 -16.00 0.19
CA ARG A 7 -7.40 -15.07 1.06
C ARG A 7 -6.05 -15.65 1.48
N LYS A 8 -6.03 -16.94 1.83
CA LYS A 8 -4.79 -17.63 2.21
C LYS A 8 -3.76 -17.62 1.10
N VAL A 9 -4.15 -17.98 -0.12
CA VAL A 9 -3.25 -17.99 -1.29
C VAL A 9 -2.70 -16.60 -1.58
N VAL A 10 -3.56 -15.56 -1.54
CA VAL A 10 -3.14 -14.17 -1.73
C VAL A 10 -2.16 -13.75 -0.63
N ARG A 11 -2.48 -14.00 0.64
CA ARG A 11 -1.62 -13.65 1.78
C ARG A 11 -0.25 -14.33 1.70
N GLU A 12 -0.20 -15.62 1.38
CA GLU A 12 1.06 -16.36 1.22
C GLU A 12 1.89 -15.84 0.05
N GLY A 13 1.26 -15.45 -1.05
CA GLY A 13 1.93 -14.84 -2.19
C GLY A 13 2.62 -13.52 -1.81
N TYR A 14 1.88 -12.61 -1.18
CA TYR A 14 2.41 -11.31 -0.76
C TYR A 14 3.42 -11.42 0.40
N SER A 15 3.24 -12.37 1.32
CA SER A 15 4.23 -12.68 2.36
C SER A 15 5.59 -13.07 1.76
N LYS A 16 5.60 -13.88 0.70
CA LYS A 16 6.84 -14.23 -0.02
C LYS A 16 7.49 -13.00 -0.63
N VAL A 17 6.72 -12.13 -1.28
CA VAL A 17 7.24 -10.88 -1.84
C VAL A 17 7.81 -9.97 -0.74
N ALA A 18 7.12 -9.86 0.38
CA ALA A 18 7.59 -9.07 1.52
C ALA A 18 8.90 -9.57 2.11
N LYS A 19 9.16 -10.88 2.09
CA LYS A 19 10.39 -11.50 2.62
C LYS A 19 11.57 -11.49 1.65
N GLN A 20 11.31 -11.27 0.35
CA GLN A 20 12.39 -11.11 -0.62
C GLN A 20 13.07 -9.76 -0.40
N GLU A 21 14.15 -9.77 0.35
CA GLU A 21 15.13 -8.69 0.28
C GLU A 21 15.64 -8.61 -1.16
N SER A 22 15.94 -7.41 -1.63
CA SER A 22 16.45 -7.11 -2.97
C SER A 22 17.88 -7.68 -3.18
N SER A 23 18.06 -8.96 -2.95
CA SER A 23 19.32 -9.68 -3.06
C SER A 23 19.28 -10.70 -4.19
N CYS A 24 19.10 -10.23 -5.43
CA CYS A 24 19.35 -11.05 -6.62
C CYS A 24 20.79 -10.96 -7.16
N CYS A 25 21.73 -10.32 -6.45
CA CYS A 25 23.08 -10.10 -6.95
C CYS A 25 24.19 -10.63 -6.04
N ALA A 26 24.00 -11.82 -5.43
CA ALA A 26 25.09 -12.49 -4.71
C ALA A 26 25.70 -13.67 -5.49
N SER A 27 25.41 -13.86 -6.78
CA SER A 27 26.09 -14.83 -7.62
C SER A 27 26.26 -14.29 -9.04
N GLU A 28 27.53 -14.29 -9.51
CA GLU A 28 28.00 -13.88 -10.85
C GLU A 28 27.47 -14.76 -12.00
N LYS A 29 26.16 -14.99 -12.10
CA LYS A 29 25.56 -15.54 -13.32
C LYS A 29 24.28 -14.78 -13.62
N SER A 30 24.41 -13.86 -14.58
CA SER A 30 23.35 -13.17 -15.28
C SER A 30 22.23 -14.13 -15.70
N CYS A 31 21.13 -14.18 -14.94
CA CYS A 31 19.90 -14.89 -15.26
C CYS A 31 18.71 -13.96 -15.45
N CYS A 32 18.92 -12.64 -15.47
CA CYS A 32 17.82 -11.67 -15.58
C CYS A 32 17.85 -11.03 -16.97
N GLY A 33 17.07 -11.59 -17.89
CA GLY A 33 16.51 -10.79 -18.96
C GLY A 33 15.75 -9.64 -18.31
N SER A 34 16.09 -8.39 -18.66
CA SER A 34 15.51 -7.09 -18.30
C SER A 34 14.42 -7.12 -17.21
N ALA A 35 14.79 -7.40 -15.96
CA ALA A 35 13.92 -7.17 -14.83
C ALA A 35 13.82 -5.65 -14.66
N HIS A 36 12.69 -5.06 -15.02
CA HIS A 36 12.38 -3.66 -14.73
C HIS A 36 12.51 -3.45 -13.22
N SER A 37 13.27 -2.43 -12.81
CA SER A 37 13.35 -2.07 -11.39
C SER A 37 11.96 -1.63 -10.89
N ALA A 38 11.71 -1.71 -9.58
CA ALA A 38 10.47 -1.20 -9.00
C ALA A 38 10.23 0.28 -9.36
N GLN A 39 11.30 1.06 -9.52
CA GLN A 39 11.24 2.45 -9.98
C GLN A 39 10.81 2.55 -11.45
N ASP A 40 11.32 1.69 -12.34
CA ASP A 40 10.89 1.69 -13.76
C ASP A 40 9.41 1.33 -13.90
N ILE A 41 8.92 0.40 -13.07
CA ILE A 41 7.51 0.06 -13.00
C ILE A 41 6.72 1.28 -12.50
N GLY A 42 7.15 1.93 -11.42
CA GLY A 42 6.52 3.15 -10.89
C GLY A 42 6.34 4.23 -11.94
N ARG A 43 7.41 4.54 -12.72
CA ARG A 43 7.33 5.50 -13.84
C ARG A 43 6.28 5.11 -14.89
N LYS A 44 6.24 3.84 -15.27
CA LYS A 44 5.31 3.35 -16.29
C LYS A 44 3.84 3.42 -15.87
N ILE A 45 3.56 3.33 -14.57
CA ILE A 45 2.21 3.38 -14.03
C ILE A 45 1.78 4.78 -13.55
N GLY A 46 2.61 5.80 -13.82
CA GLY A 46 2.23 7.20 -13.71
C GLY A 46 2.74 7.95 -12.48
N TYR A 47 3.72 7.41 -11.73
CA TYR A 47 4.39 8.17 -10.68
C TYR A 47 5.52 9.04 -11.26
N SER A 48 5.64 10.26 -10.77
CA SER A 48 6.72 11.17 -11.14
C SER A 48 8.04 10.80 -10.46
N GLU A 49 9.16 11.31 -10.99
CA GLU A 49 10.49 11.13 -10.37
C GLU A 49 10.55 11.70 -8.95
N GLU A 50 9.83 12.82 -8.72
CA GLU A 50 9.73 13.48 -7.42
C GLU A 50 8.98 12.59 -6.43
N GLU A 51 7.85 12.00 -6.83
CA GLU A 51 7.07 11.06 -6.00
C GLU A 51 7.89 9.83 -5.65
N LEU A 52 8.59 9.23 -6.63
CA LEU A 52 9.42 8.05 -6.41
C LEU A 52 10.60 8.31 -5.46
N LYS A 53 11.13 9.55 -5.43
CA LYS A 53 12.20 9.97 -4.52
C LYS A 53 11.71 10.47 -3.16
N ALA A 54 10.44 10.87 -3.07
CA ALA A 54 9.85 11.43 -1.85
C ALA A 54 9.50 10.37 -0.80
N VAL A 55 9.61 9.09 -1.12
CA VAL A 55 9.26 7.97 -0.22
C VAL A 55 10.49 7.22 0.24
N PRO A 56 10.44 6.54 1.40
CA PRO A 56 11.55 5.75 1.90
C PRO A 56 11.96 4.63 0.93
N GLU A 57 13.25 4.35 0.85
CA GLU A 57 13.78 3.21 0.12
C GLU A 57 13.16 1.90 0.64
N GLY A 58 12.68 1.04 -0.27
CA GLY A 58 12.00 -0.21 0.07
C GLY A 58 10.47 -0.09 0.21
N ALA A 59 9.88 1.11 0.14
CA ALA A 59 8.44 1.29 0.09
C ALA A 59 7.84 0.88 -1.27
N ASN A 60 8.52 1.24 -2.36
CA ASN A 60 8.11 0.85 -3.71
C ASN A 60 8.56 -0.58 -4.02
N LEU A 61 7.61 -1.50 -4.11
CA LEU A 61 7.85 -2.91 -4.49
C LEU A 61 7.49 -3.21 -5.95
N GLY A 62 7.05 -2.20 -6.71
CA GLY A 62 6.62 -2.38 -8.11
C GLY A 62 5.34 -3.20 -8.27
N LEU A 63 4.48 -3.24 -7.27
CA LEU A 63 3.26 -4.06 -7.23
C LEU A 63 1.99 -3.30 -7.64
N GLY A 64 2.06 -1.97 -7.76
CA GLY A 64 0.94 -1.13 -8.16
C GLY A 64 0.61 -1.24 -9.65
N CYS A 65 -0.58 -0.78 -10.03
CA CYS A 65 -1.03 -0.71 -11.43
C CYS A 65 -1.56 0.67 -11.84
N GLY A 66 -1.38 1.68 -11.01
CA GLY A 66 -1.72 3.08 -11.26
C GLY A 66 -1.25 3.98 -10.13
N ASN A 67 -1.45 5.30 -10.28
CA ASN A 67 -1.18 6.30 -9.26
C ASN A 67 -2.51 6.84 -8.69
N PRO A 68 -3.04 6.25 -7.59
CA PRO A 68 -4.29 6.71 -6.99
C PRO A 68 -4.16 8.10 -6.37
N ILE A 69 -2.97 8.52 -5.97
CA ILE A 69 -2.71 9.81 -5.36
C ILE A 69 -2.93 10.95 -6.35
N ALA A 70 -2.51 10.77 -7.61
CA ALA A 70 -2.73 11.77 -8.66
C ALA A 70 -4.23 12.04 -8.94
N LEU A 71 -5.11 11.06 -8.65
CA LEU A 71 -6.55 11.14 -8.88
C LEU A 71 -7.32 11.62 -7.64
N ALA A 72 -6.79 11.41 -6.44
CA ALA A 72 -7.51 11.60 -5.19
C ALA A 72 -7.71 13.07 -4.81
N SER A 73 -6.93 14.01 -5.37
CA SER A 73 -6.99 15.46 -5.04
C SER A 73 -6.98 15.72 -3.53
N LEU A 74 -6.09 15.05 -2.80
CA LEU A 74 -5.99 15.11 -1.34
C LEU A 74 -5.73 16.55 -0.85
N LYS A 75 -6.31 16.90 0.29
CA LYS A 75 -6.18 18.21 0.92
C LYS A 75 -5.46 18.11 2.26
N GLU A 76 -4.80 19.19 2.64
CA GLU A 76 -4.17 19.28 3.95
C GLU A 76 -5.20 19.06 5.08
N GLY A 77 -4.81 18.27 6.08
CA GLY A 77 -5.65 17.94 7.23
C GLY A 77 -6.61 16.77 7.06
N GLU A 78 -6.75 16.20 5.85
CA GLU A 78 -7.63 15.05 5.62
C GLU A 78 -7.10 13.76 6.26
N VAL A 79 -8.03 12.88 6.62
CA VAL A 79 -7.76 11.50 7.05
C VAL A 79 -7.96 10.58 5.86
N VAL A 80 -6.87 9.97 5.41
CA VAL A 80 -6.85 9.07 4.24
C VAL A 80 -6.73 7.62 4.70
N LEU A 81 -7.48 6.72 4.07
CA LEU A 81 -7.38 5.27 4.26
C LEU A 81 -6.88 4.64 2.96
N ASP A 82 -5.80 3.86 3.05
CA ASP A 82 -5.27 3.07 1.95
C ASP A 82 -5.62 1.59 2.14
N LEU A 83 -6.37 1.03 1.20
CA LEU A 83 -6.77 -0.38 1.18
C LEU A 83 -5.72 -1.22 0.46
N GLY A 84 -5.08 -2.13 1.20
CA GLY A 84 -3.99 -2.96 0.69
C GLY A 84 -2.69 -2.17 0.58
N SER A 85 -2.30 -1.53 1.66
CA SER A 85 -1.18 -0.57 1.70
C SER A 85 0.20 -1.17 1.39
N GLY A 86 0.35 -2.50 1.43
CA GLY A 86 1.62 -3.17 1.21
C GLY A 86 2.74 -2.61 2.09
N ALA A 87 3.88 -2.26 1.49
CA ALA A 87 5.02 -1.65 2.19
C ALA A 87 4.87 -0.13 2.43
N GLY A 88 3.69 0.46 2.15
CA GLY A 88 3.32 1.83 2.51
C GLY A 88 3.57 2.88 1.44
N PHE A 89 3.88 2.52 0.21
CA PHE A 89 4.26 3.46 -0.85
C PHE A 89 3.23 4.59 -1.05
N ASP A 90 1.97 4.24 -1.34
CA ASP A 90 0.91 5.22 -1.54
C ASP A 90 0.55 5.96 -0.23
N CYS A 91 0.68 5.30 0.94
CA CYS A 91 0.51 5.94 2.24
C CYS A 91 1.50 7.09 2.46
N PHE A 92 2.77 6.93 2.09
CA PHE A 92 3.78 7.98 2.27
C PHE A 92 3.55 9.14 1.32
N LEU A 93 3.15 8.88 0.09
CA LEU A 93 2.77 9.94 -0.85
C LEU A 93 1.55 10.71 -0.35
N ALA A 94 0.52 10.01 0.13
CA ALA A 94 -0.66 10.63 0.75
C ALA A 94 -0.28 11.47 1.97
N ALA A 95 0.59 10.95 2.84
CA ALA A 95 1.05 11.65 4.05
C ALA A 95 1.75 12.97 3.75
N ASN A 96 2.54 13.01 2.67
CA ASN A 96 3.18 14.24 2.20
C ASN A 96 2.13 15.28 1.72
N GLN A 97 1.03 14.83 1.10
CA GLN A 97 -0.01 15.73 0.62
C GLN A 97 -0.94 16.24 1.72
N VAL A 98 -1.36 15.37 2.65
CA VAL A 98 -2.25 15.80 3.75
C VAL A 98 -1.52 16.57 4.85
N GLY A 99 -0.20 16.57 4.83
CA GLY A 99 0.63 17.32 5.74
C GLY A 99 0.55 16.85 7.21
N LYS A 100 1.16 17.63 8.12
CA LYS A 100 1.28 17.26 9.54
C LYS A 100 -0.05 17.25 10.30
N THR A 101 -1.05 17.96 9.83
CA THR A 101 -2.38 18.04 10.43
C THR A 101 -3.31 16.93 9.94
N GLY A 102 -2.98 16.30 8.81
CA GLY A 102 -3.67 15.14 8.28
C GLY A 102 -3.15 13.82 8.85
N LYS A 103 -3.84 12.74 8.51
CA LYS A 103 -3.47 11.39 8.94
C LYS A 103 -3.68 10.40 7.81
N VAL A 104 -2.79 9.40 7.71
CA VAL A 104 -2.95 8.29 6.78
C VAL A 104 -3.02 6.98 7.55
N ILE A 105 -3.99 6.14 7.21
CA ILE A 105 -4.16 4.80 7.77
C ILE A 105 -3.97 3.80 6.63
N GLY A 106 -2.94 2.98 6.70
CA GLY A 106 -2.74 1.86 5.78
C GLY A 106 -3.29 0.57 6.38
N VAL A 107 -4.09 -0.16 5.62
CA VAL A 107 -4.60 -1.48 6.01
C VAL A 107 -4.09 -2.53 5.03
N ASP A 108 -3.50 -3.59 5.57
CA ASP A 108 -3.09 -4.77 4.80
C ASP A 108 -3.35 -6.04 5.60
N MET A 109 -3.64 -7.15 4.91
CA MET A 109 -3.86 -8.44 5.56
C MET A 109 -2.59 -9.25 5.77
N THR A 110 -1.45 -8.77 5.25
CA THR A 110 -0.15 -9.45 5.28
C THR A 110 0.74 -8.81 6.35
N ALA A 111 1.00 -9.52 7.45
CA ALA A 111 1.79 -9.00 8.57
C ALA A 111 3.20 -8.56 8.13
N GLU A 112 3.85 -9.33 7.27
CA GLU A 112 5.20 -9.04 6.77
C GLU A 112 5.24 -7.75 5.91
N MET A 113 4.17 -7.44 5.17
CA MET A 113 4.04 -6.16 4.46
C MET A 113 3.99 -5.00 5.45
N LEU A 114 3.18 -5.14 6.51
CA LEU A 114 3.06 -4.10 7.53
C LEU A 114 4.32 -3.91 8.35
N ASP A 115 5.10 -4.95 8.58
CA ASP A 115 6.39 -4.83 9.26
C ASP A 115 7.36 -3.99 8.43
N ARG A 116 7.41 -4.21 7.10
CA ARG A 116 8.17 -3.36 6.18
C ARG A 116 7.63 -1.93 6.15
N ALA A 117 6.31 -1.76 6.07
CA ALA A 117 5.68 -0.45 6.07
C ALA A 117 6.02 0.36 7.34
N ARG A 118 5.98 -0.27 8.51
CA ARG A 118 6.34 0.35 9.78
C ARG A 118 7.83 0.69 9.86
N GLU A 119 8.69 -0.17 9.33
CA GLU A 119 10.13 0.10 9.23
C GLU A 119 10.39 1.30 8.30
N ASN A 120 9.75 1.33 7.14
CA ASN A 120 9.84 2.44 6.19
C ASN A 120 9.33 3.76 6.81
N ALA A 121 8.21 3.73 7.55
CA ALA A 121 7.70 4.90 8.26
C ALA A 121 8.72 5.46 9.26
N ARG A 122 9.37 4.59 10.02
CA ARG A 122 10.44 4.98 10.97
C ARG A 122 11.64 5.59 10.25
N LYS A 123 12.10 4.97 9.16
CA LYS A 123 13.23 5.48 8.36
C LYS A 123 12.93 6.85 7.75
N GLY A 124 11.69 7.06 7.30
CA GLY A 124 11.23 8.30 6.68
C GLY A 124 10.72 9.36 7.66
N ASN A 125 10.69 9.08 8.98
CA ASN A 125 10.13 9.95 10.02
C ASN A 125 8.67 10.37 9.74
N TYR A 126 7.83 9.41 9.32
CA TYR A 126 6.41 9.64 9.10
C TYR A 126 5.61 9.42 10.39
N ASP A 127 5.36 10.50 11.15
CA ASP A 127 4.60 10.46 12.40
C ASP A 127 3.08 10.47 12.18
N ASN A 128 2.64 10.85 10.98
CA ASN A 128 1.23 10.96 10.61
C ASN A 128 0.70 9.73 9.83
N VAL A 129 1.45 8.62 9.79
CA VAL A 129 1.06 7.37 9.14
C VAL A 129 0.91 6.25 10.17
N GLU A 130 -0.19 5.51 10.10
CA GLU A 130 -0.48 4.36 10.96
C GLU A 130 -0.79 3.12 10.10
N PHE A 131 -0.22 1.97 10.44
CA PHE A 131 -0.45 0.72 9.73
C PHE A 131 -1.18 -0.30 10.60
N ARG A 132 -2.32 -0.81 10.11
CA ARG A 132 -3.21 -1.74 10.79
C ARG A 132 -3.34 -3.06 10.04
N LEU A 133 -3.20 -4.17 10.76
CA LEU A 133 -3.47 -5.50 10.21
C LEU A 133 -4.98 -5.68 10.09
N GLY A 134 -5.45 -6.04 8.91
CA GLY A 134 -6.88 -6.28 8.69
C GLY A 134 -7.20 -6.66 7.26
N GLU A 135 -8.38 -7.24 7.08
CA GLU A 135 -8.95 -7.52 5.76
C GLU A 135 -9.80 -6.34 5.30
N ILE A 136 -9.79 -6.04 4.01
CA ILE A 136 -10.56 -4.91 3.45
C ILE A 136 -12.08 -5.13 3.54
N GLU A 137 -12.53 -6.36 3.77
CA GLU A 137 -13.92 -6.71 4.05
C GLU A 137 -14.34 -6.46 5.50
N ASN A 138 -13.39 -6.21 6.42
CA ASN A 138 -13.61 -5.93 7.84
C ASN A 138 -12.55 -4.94 8.32
N LEU A 139 -12.74 -3.67 7.97
CA LEU A 139 -11.74 -2.63 8.23
C LEU A 139 -11.57 -2.35 9.72
N PRO A 140 -10.32 -2.38 10.23
CA PRO A 140 -10.01 -2.02 11.62
C PRO A 140 -10.03 -0.49 11.82
N VAL A 141 -11.10 0.15 11.36
CA VAL A 141 -11.32 1.61 11.38
C VAL A 141 -12.73 1.87 11.87
N GLY A 142 -12.91 2.85 12.74
CA GLY A 142 -14.23 3.24 13.26
C GLY A 142 -15.12 3.87 12.18
N ASP A 143 -16.42 3.96 12.49
CA ASP A 143 -17.40 4.56 11.60
C ASP A 143 -17.12 6.05 11.40
N ARG A 144 -17.27 6.55 10.18
CA ARG A 144 -17.18 7.98 9.83
C ARG A 144 -15.89 8.65 10.31
N GLN A 145 -14.76 8.00 10.16
CA GLN A 145 -13.45 8.54 10.58
C GLN A 145 -12.56 9.00 9.42
N VAL A 146 -12.92 8.67 8.19
CA VAL A 146 -12.08 8.84 7.02
C VAL A 146 -12.71 9.82 6.04
N ASP A 147 -11.90 10.70 5.46
CA ASP A 147 -12.34 11.66 4.45
C ASP A 147 -12.18 11.09 3.03
N VAL A 148 -11.08 10.38 2.78
CA VAL A 148 -10.76 9.81 1.46
C VAL A 148 -10.28 8.37 1.61
N ILE A 149 -10.71 7.51 0.69
CA ILE A 149 -10.19 6.14 0.55
C ILE A 149 -9.47 6.04 -0.77
N ILE A 150 -8.25 5.52 -0.72
CA ILE A 150 -7.45 5.13 -1.88
C ILE A 150 -7.27 3.62 -1.92
N SER A 151 -7.04 3.07 -3.10
CA SER A 151 -6.77 1.64 -3.27
C SER A 151 -6.02 1.40 -4.59
N ASN A 152 -4.98 0.60 -4.53
CA ASN A 152 -4.16 0.25 -5.69
C ASN A 152 -4.16 -1.26 -5.89
N CYS A 153 -4.91 -1.77 -6.88
CA CYS A 153 -4.96 -3.17 -7.32
C CYS A 153 -5.42 -4.22 -6.28
N VAL A 154 -5.96 -3.84 -5.11
CA VAL A 154 -6.31 -4.80 -4.05
C VAL A 154 -7.77 -5.28 -4.10
N ILE A 155 -8.72 -4.43 -4.47
CA ILE A 155 -10.16 -4.78 -4.45
C ILE A 155 -10.46 -5.98 -5.35
N ASN A 156 -9.70 -6.16 -6.43
CA ASN A 156 -9.83 -7.29 -7.34
C ASN A 156 -9.58 -8.63 -6.67
N LEU A 157 -8.73 -8.67 -5.65
CA LEU A 157 -8.32 -9.87 -4.92
C LEU A 157 -9.34 -10.29 -3.85
N SER A 158 -10.25 -9.38 -3.47
CA SER A 158 -11.29 -9.68 -2.50
C SER A 158 -12.32 -10.67 -3.04
N PRO A 159 -12.63 -11.74 -2.29
CA PRO A 159 -13.71 -12.66 -2.62
C PRO A 159 -15.10 -12.11 -2.31
N ASN A 160 -15.22 -10.93 -1.68
CA ASN A 160 -16.47 -10.29 -1.31
C ASN A 160 -16.44 -8.77 -1.52
N LYS A 161 -16.40 -8.35 -2.79
CA LYS A 161 -16.36 -6.93 -3.16
C LYS A 161 -17.50 -6.10 -2.59
N LYS A 162 -18.72 -6.68 -2.50
CA LYS A 162 -19.86 -6.01 -1.89
C LYS A 162 -19.56 -5.59 -0.45
N ARG A 163 -18.94 -6.49 0.32
CA ARG A 163 -18.57 -6.20 1.72
C ARG A 163 -17.49 -5.13 1.81
N VAL A 164 -16.52 -5.12 0.88
CA VAL A 164 -15.49 -4.06 0.81
C VAL A 164 -16.15 -2.69 0.66
N PHE A 165 -17.10 -2.53 -0.27
CA PHE A 165 -17.79 -1.25 -0.46
C PHE A 165 -18.70 -0.88 0.71
N GLN A 166 -19.30 -1.84 1.40
CA GLN A 166 -20.06 -1.59 2.63
C GLN A 166 -19.16 -1.06 3.75
N GLU A 167 -17.98 -1.64 3.92
CA GLU A 167 -16.99 -1.17 4.89
C GLU A 167 -16.43 0.22 4.51
N ALA A 168 -16.15 0.44 3.21
CA ALA A 168 -15.74 1.75 2.73
C ALA A 168 -16.77 2.84 3.07
N LEU A 169 -18.06 2.59 2.79
CA LEU A 169 -19.14 3.51 3.15
C LEU A 169 -19.30 3.70 4.67
N ARG A 170 -19.07 2.65 5.47
CA ARG A 170 -19.17 2.73 6.93
C ARG A 170 -18.12 3.66 7.52
N VAL A 171 -16.87 3.60 7.02
CA VAL A 171 -15.76 4.38 7.58
C VAL A 171 -15.67 5.80 7.04
N LEU A 172 -16.26 6.10 5.87
CA LEU A 172 -16.33 7.44 5.30
C LEU A 172 -17.27 8.35 6.09
N ARG A 173 -16.89 9.63 6.22
CA ARG A 173 -17.70 10.72 6.81
C ARG A 173 -18.87 11.12 5.94
#